data_d6b2103b0f04fdeafe7856c0d79aa04a
#
_entry.id   d6b2103b0f04fdeafe7856c0d79aa04a
#
_cell.length_a   1.000
_cell.length_b   1.000
_cell.length_c   1.000
_cell.angle_alpha   90.00
_cell.angle_beta   90.00
_cell.angle_gamma   90.00
#
_symmetry.space_group_name_H-M   'P 1'
#
loop_
_entity.id
_entity.type
_entity.pdbx_description
1 polymer ?
#
loop_
_entity_poly.entity_id
_entity_poly.type
_entity_poly.pdbx_seq_one_letter_code
_entity_poly.pdbx_strand_id
1 'polypeptide(L)'
;GDHYAYFGSWKLPYDIPENIRENILKSEYIWFSHGHPDHINHDSLNLFKNNKILISNHFGSRIYNDLMSENFKVKIVEDRKWINLSKNISIMSIISNTQDSILLVRVGNDVFINLNDAGPYSSRFIKNVVSKFRRKFLLSISTFEADMINFFDENNNFIKPAISDNFSAGKYLSILANTFGAKYIIPFSSHHEYQREDSKWVNDYIYPLEKYSKD
;
A
#
# COMPACT_ATOMS: atom_id res chain seq x y z
N GLY A 1 -4.32 -14.87 -9.38
CA GLY A 1 -4.43 -14.40 -10.73
C GLY A 1 -4.33 -12.90 -10.84
N ASP A 2 -3.97 -12.46 -12.01
CA ASP A 2 -3.69 -11.06 -12.30
C ASP A 2 -4.90 -10.12 -12.09
N HIS A 3 -6.10 -10.68 -11.90
CA HIS A 3 -7.34 -9.93 -11.85
C HIS A 3 -8.07 -9.98 -10.50
N TYR A 4 -7.68 -10.88 -9.59
CA TYR A 4 -8.41 -11.11 -8.36
C TYR A 4 -7.50 -11.04 -7.15
N ALA A 5 -7.98 -10.36 -6.12
CA ALA A 5 -7.32 -10.29 -4.83
C ALA A 5 -8.29 -10.64 -3.70
N TYR A 6 -7.77 -10.78 -2.50
CA TYR A 6 -8.54 -11.02 -1.29
C TYR A 6 -9.51 -12.22 -1.43
N PHE A 7 -8.95 -13.41 -1.78
CA PHE A 7 -9.71 -14.65 -2.00
C PHE A 7 -10.81 -14.54 -3.07
N GLY A 8 -10.57 -13.78 -4.12
CA GLY A 8 -11.52 -13.57 -5.21
C GLY A 8 -12.63 -12.57 -4.91
N SER A 9 -12.57 -11.85 -3.77
CA SER A 9 -13.56 -10.83 -3.44
C SER A 9 -13.37 -9.53 -4.18
N TRP A 10 -12.13 -9.20 -4.56
CA TRP A 10 -11.76 -7.97 -5.24
C TRP A 10 -11.20 -8.23 -6.62
N LYS A 11 -11.45 -7.34 -7.54
CA LYS A 11 -10.83 -7.30 -8.87
C LYS A 11 -10.35 -5.89 -9.20
N LEU A 12 -9.43 -5.78 -10.12
CA LEU A 12 -9.12 -4.49 -10.73
C LEU A 12 -10.25 -4.10 -11.69
N PRO A 13 -10.67 -2.83 -11.71
CA PRO A 13 -11.69 -2.33 -12.65
C PRO A 13 -11.16 -2.20 -14.08
N TYR A 14 -9.86 -2.35 -14.28
CA TYR A 14 -9.18 -2.23 -15.57
C TYR A 14 -8.01 -3.22 -15.67
N ASP A 15 -7.64 -3.56 -16.89
CA ASP A 15 -6.46 -4.38 -17.14
C ASP A 15 -5.18 -3.56 -16.99
N ILE A 16 -4.15 -4.17 -16.38
CA ILE A 16 -2.82 -3.56 -16.31
C ILE A 16 -2.23 -3.60 -17.75
N PRO A 17 -1.83 -2.45 -18.33
CA PRO A 17 -1.18 -2.44 -19.64
C PRO A 17 0.03 -3.37 -19.68
N GLU A 18 0.17 -4.16 -20.74
CA GLU A 18 1.19 -5.21 -20.84
C GLU A 18 2.61 -4.69 -20.64
N ASN A 19 2.94 -3.52 -21.20
CA ASN A 19 4.24 -2.89 -21.00
C ASN A 19 4.52 -2.55 -19.53
N ILE A 20 3.50 -2.20 -18.77
CA ILE A 20 3.61 -1.92 -17.31
C ILE A 20 3.81 -3.24 -16.56
N ARG A 21 2.99 -4.25 -16.89
CA ARG A 21 3.10 -5.60 -16.33
C ARG A 21 4.50 -6.18 -16.55
N GLU A 22 5.02 -6.11 -17.76
CA GLU A 22 6.38 -6.54 -18.06
C GLU A 22 7.43 -5.79 -17.25
N ASN A 23 7.32 -4.47 -17.10
CA ASN A 23 8.26 -3.68 -16.31
C ASN A 23 8.24 -4.09 -14.83
N ILE A 24 7.06 -4.40 -14.28
CA ILE A 24 6.93 -4.92 -12.91
C ILE A 24 7.67 -6.26 -12.79
N LEU A 25 7.44 -7.19 -13.71
CA LEU A 25 8.04 -8.52 -13.67
C LEU A 25 9.58 -8.49 -13.91
N LYS A 26 10.07 -7.54 -14.68
CA LYS A 26 11.50 -7.32 -14.95
C LYS A 26 12.22 -6.52 -13.85
N SER A 27 11.51 -6.02 -12.84
CA SER A 27 12.13 -5.26 -11.75
C SER A 27 13.11 -6.15 -10.95
N GLU A 28 14.22 -5.58 -10.50
CA GLU A 28 15.19 -6.34 -9.71
C GLU A 28 14.67 -6.66 -8.31
N TYR A 29 13.86 -5.75 -7.74
CA TYR A 29 13.35 -5.83 -6.37
C TYR A 29 11.84 -5.69 -6.35
N ILE A 30 11.20 -6.52 -5.53
CA ILE A 30 9.78 -6.41 -5.13
C ILE A 30 9.74 -6.22 -3.63
N TRP A 31 9.03 -5.21 -3.16
CA TRP A 31 8.84 -5.01 -1.73
C TRP A 31 7.41 -5.34 -1.32
N PHE A 32 7.29 -6.14 -0.27
CA PHE A 32 6.02 -6.40 0.41
C PHE A 32 5.98 -5.69 1.75
N SER A 33 4.92 -4.95 2.00
CA SER A 33 4.72 -4.19 3.23
C SER A 33 4.38 -5.06 4.42
N HIS A 34 3.47 -6.02 4.22
CA HIS A 34 2.92 -6.91 5.23
C HIS A 34 2.24 -8.12 4.57
N GLY A 35 1.63 -9.00 5.39
CA GLY A 35 1.16 -10.30 4.95
C GLY A 35 -0.33 -10.40 4.62
N HIS A 36 -1.06 -9.29 4.42
CA HIS A 36 -2.45 -9.38 3.98
C HIS A 36 -2.56 -9.92 2.55
N PRO A 37 -3.65 -10.63 2.20
CA PRO A 37 -3.78 -11.33 0.92
C PRO A 37 -3.86 -10.43 -0.32
N ASP A 38 -4.17 -9.16 -0.15
CA ASP A 38 -4.17 -8.15 -1.20
C ASP A 38 -2.77 -7.58 -1.46
N HIS A 39 -1.83 -7.72 -0.50
CA HIS A 39 -0.43 -7.33 -0.63
C HIS A 39 0.47 -8.50 -1.00
N ILE A 40 0.27 -9.68 -0.39
CA ILE A 40 0.96 -10.91 -0.79
C ILE A 40 -0.08 -11.87 -1.36
N ASN A 41 -0.39 -11.68 -2.64
CA ASN A 41 -1.33 -12.55 -3.33
C ASN A 41 -0.62 -13.85 -3.76
N HIS A 42 -1.10 -14.97 -3.23
CA HIS A 42 -0.50 -16.29 -3.47
C HIS A 42 -0.43 -16.65 -4.97
N ASP A 43 -1.50 -16.38 -5.72
CA ASP A 43 -1.57 -16.74 -7.14
C ASP A 43 -0.57 -15.97 -7.99
N SER A 44 -0.31 -14.70 -7.62
CA SER A 44 0.64 -13.84 -8.33
C SER A 44 2.08 -14.02 -7.85
N LEU A 45 2.29 -14.57 -6.66
CA LEU A 45 3.60 -14.63 -6.02
C LEU A 45 4.64 -15.39 -6.87
N ASN A 46 4.23 -16.46 -7.54
CA ASN A 46 5.11 -17.27 -8.39
C ASN A 46 5.69 -16.50 -9.59
N LEU A 47 5.04 -15.43 -10.04
CA LEU A 47 5.55 -14.57 -11.10
C LEU A 47 6.86 -13.88 -10.69
N PHE A 48 7.10 -13.73 -9.38
CA PHE A 48 8.26 -13.04 -8.82
C PHE A 48 9.39 -13.96 -8.34
N LYS A 49 9.40 -15.22 -8.73
CA LYS A 49 10.46 -16.21 -8.35
C LYS A 49 11.89 -15.73 -8.71
N ASN A 50 12.03 -14.97 -9.76
CA ASN A 50 13.34 -14.47 -10.20
C ASN A 50 13.75 -13.15 -9.54
N ASN A 51 12.80 -12.42 -8.96
CA ASN A 51 13.03 -11.13 -8.32
C ASN A 51 13.63 -11.31 -6.92
N LYS A 52 14.29 -10.28 -6.41
CA LYS A 52 14.71 -10.21 -5.00
C LYS A 52 13.57 -9.60 -4.19
N ILE A 53 12.98 -10.38 -3.32
CA ILE A 53 11.90 -9.92 -2.44
C ILE A 53 12.51 -9.19 -1.25
N LEU A 54 12.02 -7.99 -0.99
CA LEU A 54 12.35 -7.19 0.18
C LEU A 54 11.16 -7.20 1.12
N ILE A 55 11.40 -7.52 2.38
CA ILE A 55 10.38 -7.46 3.43
C ILE A 55 10.95 -6.75 4.66
N SER A 56 10.07 -6.14 5.44
CA SER A 56 10.43 -5.54 6.71
C SER A 56 10.79 -6.61 7.74
N ASN A 57 11.59 -6.25 8.73
CA ASN A 57 11.96 -7.14 9.84
C ASN A 57 10.78 -7.28 10.83
N HIS A 58 9.69 -7.92 10.40
CA HIS A 58 8.50 -8.13 11.20
C HIS A 58 8.77 -9.08 12.36
N PHE A 59 8.03 -8.86 13.45
CA PHE A 59 8.11 -9.74 14.63
C PHE A 59 7.77 -11.19 14.24
N GLY A 60 8.56 -12.14 14.75
CA GLY A 60 8.36 -13.57 14.52
C GLY A 60 8.81 -14.06 13.14
N SER A 61 9.21 -13.19 12.22
CA SER A 61 9.76 -13.53 10.89
C SER A 61 8.92 -14.52 10.06
N ARG A 62 7.62 -14.61 10.31
CA ARG A 62 6.74 -15.60 9.67
C ARG A 62 6.79 -15.47 8.14
N ILE A 63 6.54 -14.27 7.61
CA ILE A 63 6.54 -14.03 6.15
C ILE A 63 7.88 -14.41 5.52
N TYR A 64 8.99 -14.06 6.21
CA TYR A 64 10.32 -14.45 5.76
C TYR A 64 10.48 -15.96 5.66
N ASN A 65 10.10 -16.68 6.71
CA ASN A 65 10.23 -18.14 6.76
C ASN A 65 9.35 -18.81 5.70
N ASP A 66 8.11 -18.35 5.53
CA ASP A 66 7.17 -18.87 4.53
C ASP A 66 7.73 -18.68 3.11
N LEU A 67 8.19 -17.48 2.76
CA LEU A 67 8.79 -17.22 1.46
C LEU A 67 10.09 -17.99 1.22
N MET A 68 10.92 -18.14 2.24
CA MET A 68 12.16 -18.94 2.14
C MET A 68 11.87 -20.41 1.93
N SER A 69 10.85 -20.97 2.62
CA SER A 69 10.43 -22.37 2.43
C SER A 69 9.94 -22.66 1.01
N GLU A 70 9.40 -21.64 0.35
CA GLU A 70 8.95 -21.66 -1.05
C GLU A 70 10.07 -21.33 -2.06
N ASN A 71 11.33 -21.27 -1.61
CA ASN A 71 12.51 -20.97 -2.42
C ASN A 71 12.54 -19.59 -3.10
N PHE A 72 11.93 -18.57 -2.47
CA PHE A 72 12.09 -17.20 -2.92
C PHE A 72 13.42 -16.59 -2.45
N LYS A 73 13.93 -15.62 -3.20
CA LYS A 73 15.14 -14.85 -2.83
C LYS A 73 14.71 -13.67 -1.95
N VAL A 74 14.73 -13.86 -0.64
CA VAL A 74 14.23 -12.85 0.31
C VAL A 74 15.37 -12.15 1.03
N LYS A 75 15.24 -10.83 1.18
CA LYS A 75 16.13 -10.00 2.00
C LYS A 75 15.30 -9.20 3.00
N ILE A 76 15.67 -9.29 4.27
CA ILE A 76 15.08 -8.47 5.34
C ILE A 76 15.64 -7.05 5.25
N VAL A 77 14.75 -6.06 5.34
CA VAL A 77 15.06 -4.64 5.49
C VAL A 77 14.91 -4.28 6.96
N GLU A 78 16.03 -3.93 7.58
CA GLU A 78 16.07 -3.50 8.99
C GLU A 78 15.21 -2.25 9.22
N ASP A 79 14.48 -2.23 10.35
CA ASP A 79 13.66 -1.08 10.71
C ASP A 79 14.49 0.21 10.82
N ARG A 80 14.00 1.28 10.19
CA ARG A 80 14.58 2.64 10.24
C ARG A 80 16.03 2.76 9.78
N LYS A 81 16.53 1.82 9.00
CA LYS A 81 17.86 1.88 8.41
C LYS A 81 17.80 2.05 6.90
N TRP A 82 18.62 2.98 6.36
CA TRP A 82 18.80 3.10 4.93
C TRP A 82 19.63 1.96 4.38
N ILE A 83 19.13 1.32 3.33
CA ILE A 83 19.90 0.38 2.51
C ILE A 83 19.98 0.89 1.07
N ASN A 84 21.15 0.76 0.46
CA ASN A 84 21.36 1.14 -0.94
C ASN A 84 20.98 -0.05 -1.81
N LEU A 85 20.09 0.18 -2.78
CA LEU A 85 19.77 -0.77 -3.84
C LEU A 85 20.63 -0.51 -5.07
N SER A 86 20.97 0.75 -5.33
CA SER A 86 21.89 1.16 -6.39
C SER A 86 22.63 2.45 -5.98
N LYS A 87 23.46 2.98 -6.88
CA LYS A 87 24.19 4.26 -6.67
C LYS A 87 23.22 5.43 -6.33
N ASN A 88 22.04 5.43 -6.93
CA ASN A 88 21.10 6.55 -6.82
C ASN A 88 19.81 6.20 -6.05
N ILE A 89 19.60 4.94 -5.71
CA ILE A 89 18.37 4.47 -5.06
C ILE A 89 18.71 3.86 -3.71
N SER A 90 18.02 4.34 -2.68
CA SER A 90 18.08 3.76 -1.33
C SER A 90 16.68 3.67 -0.76
N ILE A 91 16.46 2.69 0.09
CA ILE A 91 15.18 2.50 0.77
C ILE A 91 15.37 2.46 2.28
N MET A 92 14.30 2.80 3.00
CA MET A 92 14.16 2.61 4.43
C MET A 92 12.76 2.08 4.71
N SER A 93 12.66 1.00 5.45
CA SER A 93 11.38 0.50 5.98
C SER A 93 11.16 1.00 7.39
N ILE A 94 9.90 1.27 7.76
CA ILE A 94 9.47 1.69 9.09
C ILE A 94 8.26 0.85 9.45
N ILE A 95 8.42 0.00 10.48
CA ILE A 95 7.39 -0.96 10.89
C ILE A 95 6.44 -0.28 11.87
N SER A 96 5.13 -0.43 11.66
CA SER A 96 4.08 0.02 12.56
C SER A 96 3.82 -0.98 13.70
N ASN A 97 3.00 -0.59 14.67
CA ASN A 97 2.56 -1.48 15.75
C ASN A 97 1.70 -2.65 15.25
N THR A 98 1.04 -2.48 14.10
CA THR A 98 0.18 -3.48 13.47
C THR A 98 0.94 -4.42 12.55
N GLN A 99 2.25 -4.33 12.49
CA GLN A 99 3.13 -5.06 11.57
C GLN A 99 3.01 -4.62 10.10
N ASP A 100 2.28 -3.56 9.80
CA ASP A 100 2.36 -2.91 8.50
C ASP A 100 3.65 -2.12 8.39
N SER A 101 4.04 -1.79 7.17
CA SER A 101 5.28 -1.09 6.95
C SER A 101 5.13 0.10 6.01
N ILE A 102 5.78 1.19 6.38
CA ILE A 102 5.98 2.36 5.52
C ILE A 102 7.29 2.18 4.77
N LEU A 103 7.30 2.54 3.48
CA LEU A 103 8.52 2.54 2.68
C LEU A 103 8.92 3.97 2.28
N LEU A 104 10.13 4.36 2.62
CA LEU A 104 10.77 5.53 2.05
C LEU A 104 11.68 5.09 0.92
N VAL A 105 11.50 5.67 -0.28
CA VAL A 105 12.37 5.41 -1.43
C VAL A 105 13.06 6.71 -1.81
N ARG A 106 14.36 6.79 -1.61
CA ARG A 106 15.20 7.88 -2.06
C ARG A 106 15.64 7.64 -3.51
N VAL A 107 15.46 8.64 -4.35
CA VAL A 107 15.99 8.66 -5.71
C VAL A 107 16.77 9.97 -5.89
N GLY A 108 18.07 9.91 -5.81
CA GLY A 108 18.91 11.10 -5.79
C GLY A 108 18.58 12.04 -4.62
N ASN A 109 18.07 13.25 -4.94
CA ASN A 109 17.67 14.27 -3.96
C ASN A 109 16.16 14.29 -3.67
N ASP A 110 15.42 13.35 -4.18
CA ASP A 110 13.98 13.24 -4.02
C ASP A 110 13.64 12.03 -3.14
N VAL A 111 12.45 12.04 -2.52
CA VAL A 111 11.96 10.92 -1.71
C VAL A 111 10.48 10.66 -1.96
N PHE A 112 10.16 9.39 -2.12
CA PHE A 112 8.80 8.86 -2.12
C PHE A 112 8.51 8.31 -0.73
N ILE A 113 7.36 8.69 -0.18
CA ILE A 113 6.86 8.28 1.14
C ILE A 113 5.63 7.41 0.88
N ASN A 114 5.80 6.11 0.89
CA ASN A 114 4.70 5.17 0.72
C ASN A 114 4.20 4.75 2.10
N LEU A 115 3.07 5.32 2.53
CA LEU A 115 2.47 5.01 3.82
C LEU A 115 1.81 3.63 3.85
N ASN A 116 1.38 3.15 2.67
CA ASN A 116 0.66 1.89 2.62
C ASN A 116 -0.47 1.85 3.66
N ASP A 117 -0.79 0.72 4.24
CA ASP A 117 -1.85 0.57 5.25
C ASP A 117 -1.42 1.03 6.64
N ALA A 118 -0.12 1.24 6.87
CA ALA A 118 0.40 1.75 8.13
C ALA A 118 -0.06 3.18 8.47
N GLY A 119 -0.60 3.91 7.49
CA GLY A 119 -1.06 5.30 7.69
C GLY A 119 0.06 6.22 8.19
N PRO A 120 -0.26 7.26 8.99
CA PRO A 120 0.71 8.27 9.42
C PRO A 120 1.57 7.83 10.62
N TYR A 121 1.79 6.53 10.81
CA TYR A 121 2.63 6.03 11.88
C TYR A 121 4.03 6.64 11.85
N SER A 122 4.60 6.89 13.02
CA SER A 122 5.95 7.49 13.16
C SER A 122 6.15 8.81 12.40
N SER A 123 5.09 9.62 12.20
CA SER A 123 5.10 10.84 11.38
C SER A 123 6.21 11.83 11.76
N ARG A 124 6.48 12.01 13.06
CA ARG A 124 7.57 12.89 13.53
C ARG A 124 8.95 12.40 13.08
N PHE A 125 9.20 11.11 13.19
CA PHE A 125 10.46 10.52 12.72
C PHE A 125 10.60 10.67 11.20
N ILE A 126 9.56 10.31 10.45
CA ILE A 126 9.55 10.41 8.99
C ILE A 126 9.78 11.87 8.56
N LYS A 127 9.06 12.84 9.15
CA LYS A 127 9.21 14.25 8.86
C LYS A 127 10.68 14.72 9.02
N ASN A 128 11.34 14.29 10.09
CA ASN A 128 12.74 14.61 10.32
C ASN A 128 13.65 13.97 9.27
N VAL A 129 13.45 12.68 8.97
CA VAL A 129 14.26 11.98 7.96
C VAL A 129 14.11 12.58 6.57
N VAL A 130 12.86 12.93 6.17
CA VAL A 130 12.60 13.44 4.82
C VAL A 130 12.83 14.95 4.68
N SER A 131 13.07 15.69 5.76
CA SER A 131 13.24 17.15 5.75
C SER A 131 14.31 17.64 4.77
N LYS A 132 15.38 16.89 4.62
CA LYS A 132 16.54 17.21 3.78
C LYS A 132 16.33 17.01 2.27
N PHE A 133 15.26 16.33 1.87
CA PHE A 133 15.03 16.05 0.45
C PHE A 133 14.32 17.21 -0.23
N ARG A 134 14.69 17.46 -1.49
CA ARG A 134 14.19 18.59 -2.28
C ARG A 134 12.72 18.42 -2.65
N ARG A 135 12.35 17.27 -3.19
CA ARG A 135 10.97 16.93 -3.52
C ARG A 135 10.52 15.73 -2.71
N LYS A 136 9.30 15.82 -2.22
CA LYS A 136 8.66 14.77 -1.44
C LYS A 136 7.36 14.39 -2.11
N PHE A 137 7.22 13.12 -2.43
CA PHE A 137 6.03 12.53 -3.04
C PHE A 137 5.37 11.63 -2.00
N LEU A 138 4.12 11.92 -1.66
CA LEU A 138 3.34 11.11 -0.74
C LEU A 138 2.49 10.12 -1.52
N LEU A 139 2.66 8.84 -1.23
CA LEU A 139 1.77 7.75 -1.66
C LEU A 139 0.98 7.30 -0.44
N SER A 140 -0.32 7.40 -0.49
CA SER A 140 -1.20 7.00 0.61
C SER A 140 -2.46 6.36 0.05
N ILE A 141 -3.02 5.43 0.83
CA ILE A 141 -4.34 4.88 0.52
C ILE A 141 -5.33 6.02 0.40
N SER A 142 -6.22 5.87 -0.54
CA SER A 142 -7.13 6.93 -0.95
C SER A 142 -8.54 6.73 -0.41
N THR A 143 -8.88 5.52 -0.01
CA THR A 143 -10.20 5.17 0.45
C THR A 143 -10.14 4.20 1.64
N PHE A 144 -11.26 3.96 2.29
CA PHE A 144 -11.37 3.05 3.43
C PHE A 144 -12.45 1.98 3.20
N GLU A 145 -12.81 1.70 1.96
CA GLU A 145 -13.90 0.81 1.60
C GLU A 145 -13.70 -0.61 2.12
N ALA A 146 -12.45 -1.07 2.24
CA ALA A 146 -12.14 -2.41 2.75
C ALA A 146 -12.70 -2.64 4.17
N ASP A 147 -12.82 -1.58 4.95
CA ASP A 147 -13.34 -1.64 6.32
C ASP A 147 -14.87 -1.63 6.38
N MET A 148 -15.55 -1.53 5.24
CA MET A 148 -17.01 -1.45 5.16
C MET A 148 -17.74 -2.79 5.24
N ILE A 149 -17.03 -3.91 5.37
CA ILE A 149 -17.61 -5.27 5.29
C ILE A 149 -18.52 -5.62 6.49
N ASN A 150 -18.43 -4.90 7.60
CA ASN A 150 -19.09 -5.23 8.85
C ASN A 150 -20.24 -4.27 9.22
N PHE A 151 -20.98 -3.77 8.24
CA PHE A 151 -22.03 -2.79 8.49
C PHE A 151 -23.42 -3.39 8.54
N PHE A 152 -23.58 -4.45 9.32
CA PHE A 152 -24.89 -4.99 9.67
C PHE A 152 -24.97 -5.13 11.17
N ASP A 153 -26.12 -4.74 11.74
CA ASP A 153 -26.41 -4.96 13.15
C ASP A 153 -26.77 -6.45 13.42
N GLU A 154 -26.99 -6.76 14.67
CA GLU A 154 -27.39 -8.11 15.11
C GLU A 154 -28.74 -8.59 14.52
N ASN A 155 -29.55 -7.66 13.98
CA ASN A 155 -30.82 -7.95 13.32
C ASN A 155 -30.72 -7.98 11.79
N ASN A 156 -29.50 -7.98 11.24
CA ASN A 156 -29.17 -7.87 9.81
C ASN A 156 -29.66 -6.58 9.15
N ASN A 157 -29.85 -5.49 9.91
CA ASN A 157 -30.13 -4.18 9.32
C ASN A 157 -28.81 -3.56 8.86
N PHE A 158 -28.81 -2.97 7.67
CA PHE A 158 -27.67 -2.25 7.14
C PHE A 158 -27.41 -0.98 7.96
N ILE A 159 -26.19 -0.84 8.48
CA ILE A 159 -25.70 0.37 9.13
C ILE A 159 -24.84 1.14 8.13
N LYS A 160 -25.36 2.27 7.65
CA LYS A 160 -24.62 3.13 6.72
C LYS A 160 -23.29 3.57 7.35
N PRO A 161 -22.16 3.42 6.65
CA PRO A 161 -20.87 3.86 7.16
C PRO A 161 -20.88 5.37 7.44
N ALA A 162 -20.60 5.78 8.68
CA ALA A 162 -20.56 7.19 9.06
C ALA A 162 -19.55 8.01 8.24
N ILE A 163 -18.48 7.36 7.79
CA ILE A 163 -17.42 7.94 6.97
C ILE A 163 -17.92 8.35 5.58
N SER A 164 -18.93 7.65 5.03
CA SER A 164 -19.43 7.91 3.68
C SER A 164 -20.06 9.28 3.51
N ASP A 165 -20.55 9.89 4.58
CA ASP A 165 -21.26 11.16 4.52
C ASP A 165 -20.39 12.40 4.72
N ASN A 166 -19.31 12.26 5.50
CA ASN A 166 -18.48 13.39 5.92
C ASN A 166 -17.00 13.24 5.59
N PHE A 167 -16.62 12.18 4.91
CA PHE A 167 -15.23 11.94 4.57
C PHE A 167 -14.87 12.61 3.25
N SER A 168 -13.79 13.41 3.30
CA SER A 168 -13.15 13.99 2.12
C SER A 168 -11.76 13.39 2.00
N ALA A 169 -11.58 12.50 1.03
CA ALA A 169 -10.30 11.84 0.79
C ALA A 169 -9.20 12.83 0.41
N GLY A 170 -9.52 13.83 -0.41
CA GLY A 170 -8.55 14.86 -0.80
C GLY A 170 -8.12 15.72 0.39
N LYS A 171 -9.04 16.10 1.27
CA LYS A 171 -8.71 16.82 2.50
C LYS A 171 -7.82 15.99 3.42
N TYR A 172 -8.14 14.71 3.61
CA TYR A 172 -7.31 13.81 4.40
C TYR A 172 -5.89 13.69 3.83
N LEU A 173 -5.76 13.44 2.53
CA LEU A 173 -4.46 13.36 1.85
C LEU A 173 -3.67 14.68 1.96
N SER A 174 -4.36 15.83 1.89
CA SER A 174 -3.74 17.15 2.08
C SER A 174 -3.18 17.31 3.50
N ILE A 175 -3.90 16.86 4.52
CA ILE A 175 -3.42 16.87 5.91
C ILE A 175 -2.16 15.98 6.04
N LEU A 176 -2.17 14.79 5.47
CA LEU A 176 -1.01 13.91 5.48
C LEU A 176 0.18 14.53 4.73
N ALA A 177 -0.06 15.10 3.55
CA ALA A 177 0.99 15.77 2.77
C ALA A 177 1.63 16.91 3.56
N ASN A 178 0.83 17.75 4.20
CA ASN A 178 1.32 18.82 5.07
C ASN A 178 2.13 18.28 6.25
N THR A 179 1.69 17.17 6.84
CA THR A 179 2.39 16.51 7.95
C THR A 179 3.83 16.14 7.56
N PHE A 180 4.03 15.62 6.35
CA PHE A 180 5.36 15.22 5.85
C PHE A 180 6.07 16.31 5.05
N GLY A 181 5.44 17.45 4.79
CA GLY A 181 5.96 18.52 3.95
C GLY A 181 6.06 18.08 2.47
N ALA A 182 5.20 17.15 2.04
CA ALA A 182 5.10 16.74 0.66
C ALA A 182 4.26 17.74 -0.15
N LYS A 183 4.72 18.04 -1.38
CA LYS A 183 3.99 18.90 -2.32
C LYS A 183 3.26 18.11 -3.40
N TYR A 184 3.59 16.84 -3.53
CA TYR A 184 3.03 15.94 -4.53
C TYR A 184 2.35 14.79 -3.82
N ILE A 185 1.10 14.52 -4.19
CA ILE A 185 0.30 13.43 -3.66
C ILE A 185 -0.02 12.49 -4.81
N ILE A 186 0.17 11.21 -4.56
CA ILE A 186 -0.19 10.13 -5.48
C ILE A 186 -1.20 9.26 -4.73
N PRO A 187 -2.49 9.33 -5.07
CA PRO A 187 -3.46 8.36 -4.55
C PRO A 187 -2.97 6.95 -4.88
N PHE A 188 -2.88 6.10 -3.89
CA PHE A 188 -2.24 4.81 -4.01
C PHE A 188 -3.11 3.75 -3.36
N SER A 189 -3.26 2.59 -4.03
CA SER A 189 -4.11 1.48 -3.62
C SER A 189 -5.62 1.80 -3.56
N SER A 190 -6.43 0.85 -3.09
CA SER A 190 -7.91 0.96 -2.97
C SER A 190 -8.63 1.30 -4.29
N HIS A 191 -8.05 0.95 -5.42
CA HIS A 191 -8.66 1.09 -6.75
C HIS A 191 -9.19 -0.27 -7.23
N HIS A 192 -9.88 -0.98 -6.35
CA HIS A 192 -10.48 -2.27 -6.64
C HIS A 192 -12.01 -2.16 -6.69
N GLU A 193 -12.65 -3.15 -7.29
CA GLU A 193 -14.08 -3.37 -7.25
C GLU A 193 -14.39 -4.63 -6.46
N TYR A 194 -15.42 -4.56 -5.63
CA TYR A 194 -16.03 -5.73 -5.02
C TYR A 194 -16.82 -6.50 -6.06
N GLN A 195 -16.59 -7.80 -6.21
CA GLN A 195 -17.21 -8.59 -7.27
C GLN A 195 -18.15 -9.69 -6.78
N ARG A 196 -18.10 -10.05 -5.51
CA ARG A 196 -19.01 -11.05 -4.93
C ARG A 196 -20.41 -10.46 -4.77
N GLU A 197 -21.42 -11.26 -5.00
CA GLU A 197 -22.82 -10.83 -4.91
C GLU A 197 -23.20 -10.25 -3.55
N ASP A 198 -22.58 -10.77 -2.48
CA ASP A 198 -22.80 -10.34 -1.09
C ASP A 198 -22.09 -9.01 -0.72
N SER A 199 -21.18 -8.55 -1.54
CA SER A 199 -20.38 -7.34 -1.28
C SER A 199 -20.38 -6.30 -2.39
N LYS A 200 -20.99 -6.56 -3.54
CA LYS A 200 -21.07 -5.59 -4.67
C LYS A 200 -21.65 -4.24 -4.29
N TRP A 201 -22.55 -4.19 -3.32
CA TRP A 201 -23.15 -2.96 -2.83
C TRP A 201 -22.12 -1.95 -2.28
N VAL A 202 -20.93 -2.44 -1.84
CA VAL A 202 -19.87 -1.57 -1.35
C VAL A 202 -19.33 -0.65 -2.44
N ASN A 203 -19.42 -1.05 -3.71
CA ASN A 203 -18.99 -0.23 -4.84
C ASN A 203 -19.71 1.12 -4.93
N ASP A 204 -20.94 1.23 -4.40
CA ASP A 204 -21.69 2.48 -4.34
C ASP A 204 -21.07 3.51 -3.37
N TYR A 205 -20.16 3.07 -2.51
CA TYR A 205 -19.48 3.89 -1.50
C TYR A 205 -18.03 4.20 -1.85
N ILE A 206 -17.52 3.73 -2.99
CA ILE A 206 -16.16 4.02 -3.45
C ILE A 206 -16.04 5.52 -3.73
N TYR A 207 -15.01 6.15 -3.16
CA TYR A 207 -14.77 7.57 -3.37
C TYR A 207 -14.17 7.79 -4.77
N PRO A 208 -14.86 8.52 -5.68
CA PRO A 208 -14.41 8.67 -7.06
C PRO A 208 -13.10 9.45 -7.14
N LEU A 209 -12.17 8.97 -7.96
CA LEU A 209 -10.84 9.58 -8.11
C LEU A 209 -10.91 11.07 -8.54
N GLU A 210 -11.91 11.43 -9.34
CA GLU A 210 -12.11 12.79 -9.84
C GLU A 210 -12.45 13.81 -8.74
N LYS A 211 -12.89 13.34 -7.57
CA LYS A 211 -13.18 14.20 -6.43
C LYS A 211 -11.94 14.62 -5.64
N TYR A 212 -10.85 13.84 -5.70
CA TYR A 212 -9.65 14.12 -4.90
C TYR A 212 -9.06 15.51 -5.10
N SER A 213 -9.08 15.99 -6.34
CA SER A 213 -8.53 17.31 -6.68
C SER A 213 -9.48 18.47 -6.39
N LYS A 214 -10.74 18.18 -6.03
CA LYS A 214 -11.78 19.19 -5.76
C LYS A 214 -11.95 19.45 -4.28
N ASP A 215 -11.47 18.55 -3.44
CA ASP A 215 -11.51 18.63 -1.97
C ASP A 215 -10.28 19.40 -1.44
#